data_37519f37035eefc18362cd5c2d6a19f9
#
_entry.id   37519f37035eefc18362cd5c2d6a19f9
#
_cell.length_a   1.000
_cell.length_b   1.000
_cell.length_c   1.000
_cell.angle_alpha   90.00
_cell.angle_beta   90.00
_cell.angle_gamma   90.00
#
_symmetry.space_group_name_H-M   'P 1'
#
loop_
_entity.id
_entity.type
_entity.pdbx_description
1 polymer ?
#
loop_
_entity_poly.entity_id
_entity_poly.type
_entity_poly.pdbx_seq_one_letter_code
_entity_poly.pdbx_strand_id
1 'polypeptide(L)'
;MSFVSTNNKSGMGGLTTTTPPITGENSGTTAGSVAGSVAGAAEAAVEQALGSLMGDLPEPSGLVKAAVAAAAQAAAAAGAAQDVISALISGATSGPGAHNVTVSGSAVPPQMLLFSSLNGSEALGSLFTYIVQLKTPDTLNLGYVSPAANLPLKAMVGKDLCVNIELDGGGKRHISGLVTAARVVGHEGRSVTYELRMEPWVKLLTHTSDYKAFQNKTVVDILDEVLAEYPYPVEKRLVESYPVRTWQVQYGETDFDFLQRLMQEWGIYWWFEHSEDSHTLVLADAISTHHACPDSPEVEWHQKGLKLDKAFIHTIIANESLRTGQWVLDDFDFKKPRSRLANTVANPRETGHASYEHYEWPGDYFDKGEGEMLTRIRMEAQRSPGSRVHGAGNIRTLMTGYTFALMNHPTAELNQEYLLAQTTLFVQDNAQHSGQDQHFTFSTRFELHPTREVFRPQRTVSKPHTKGPQSAIVTGPAGQEIWTDQYGRVKVQFGWDRYG
;
A
#
# COMPACT_ATOMS: atom_id res chain seq x y z
N MET A 1 -3.86 27.33 14.94
CA MET A 1 -5.18 27.95 14.62
C MET A 1 -5.06 29.43 14.71
N SER A 2 -4.99 30.14 13.59
CA SER A 2 -4.96 31.60 13.53
C SER A 2 -6.30 32.08 13.02
N PHE A 3 -6.97 32.88 13.77
CA PHE A 3 -8.19 33.57 13.35
C PHE A 3 -7.80 34.84 12.60
N VAL A 4 -8.27 35.00 11.36
CA VAL A 4 -8.32 36.28 10.66
C VAL A 4 -9.76 36.58 10.36
N SER A 5 -10.25 37.67 10.95
CA SER A 5 -11.52 38.32 10.64
C SER A 5 -11.28 39.32 9.53
N THR A 6 -11.97 39.20 8.42
CA THR A 6 -12.14 40.31 7.46
C THR A 6 -13.62 40.53 7.23
N ASN A 7 -14.07 41.66 7.75
CA ASN A 7 -15.33 42.30 7.39
C ASN A 7 -15.21 42.91 5.99
N ASN A 8 -16.13 42.60 5.08
CA ASN A 8 -16.48 43.56 4.05
C ASN A 8 -17.96 43.47 3.69
N LYS A 9 -18.61 44.63 3.81
CA LYS A 9 -20.00 44.86 3.45
C LYS A 9 -20.06 45.26 1.94
N SER A 10 -21.10 44.82 1.32
CA SER A 10 -22.04 45.60 0.50
C SER A 10 -22.45 44.90 -0.80
N GLY A 11 -23.76 45.00 -1.10
CA GLY A 11 -24.30 44.94 -2.43
C GLY A 11 -25.55 44.08 -2.61
N MET A 12 -26.72 44.68 -2.42
CA MET A 12 -28.04 44.20 -2.83
C MET A 12 -28.11 43.96 -4.34
N GLY A 13 -28.78 42.86 -4.73
CA GLY A 13 -29.28 42.67 -6.08
C GLY A 13 -30.21 41.48 -6.13
N GLY A 14 -31.51 41.74 -5.99
CA GLY A 14 -32.57 40.73 -6.10
C GLY A 14 -32.74 40.26 -7.54
N LEU A 15 -32.92 38.98 -7.73
CA LEU A 15 -33.56 38.41 -8.93
C LEU A 15 -34.44 37.24 -8.53
N THR A 16 -35.71 37.43 -8.75
CA THR A 16 -36.77 36.45 -8.67
C THR A 16 -36.63 35.40 -9.75
N THR A 17 -36.59 34.13 -9.41
CA THR A 17 -36.81 33.06 -10.35
C THR A 17 -37.98 32.20 -9.96
N THR A 18 -38.97 32.23 -10.83
CA THR A 18 -40.17 31.39 -10.84
C THR A 18 -39.80 29.93 -11.11
N THR A 19 -40.33 29.06 -10.28
CA THR A 19 -40.28 27.61 -10.44
C THR A 19 -41.48 27.13 -11.28
N PRO A 20 -41.30 26.27 -12.30
CA PRO A 20 -42.39 25.51 -12.88
C PRO A 20 -42.57 24.14 -12.17
N PRO A 21 -43.75 23.55 -12.21
CA PRO A 21 -44.06 22.32 -11.47
C PRO A 21 -43.53 21.07 -12.17
N ILE A 22 -42.99 20.14 -11.38
CA ILE A 22 -42.56 18.84 -11.81
C ILE A 22 -43.74 17.88 -11.77
N THR A 23 -44.16 17.42 -12.95
CA THR A 23 -44.99 16.21 -13.08
C THR A 23 -44.02 15.02 -13.13
N GLY A 24 -44.26 14.01 -12.30
CA GLY A 24 -43.46 12.83 -12.21
C GLY A 24 -43.63 11.88 -13.39
N GLU A 25 -42.53 11.29 -13.79
CA GLU A 25 -42.52 9.93 -14.32
C GLU A 25 -41.27 9.23 -13.89
N ASN A 26 -41.48 8.07 -13.31
CA ASN A 26 -40.51 7.12 -12.80
C ASN A 26 -39.73 6.48 -13.96
N SER A 27 -38.46 6.66 -14.04
CA SER A 27 -37.58 5.69 -14.72
C SER A 27 -36.32 5.48 -13.89
N GLY A 28 -36.35 4.43 -13.10
CA GLY A 28 -35.20 3.91 -12.40
C GLY A 28 -34.15 3.44 -13.39
N THR A 29 -33.13 4.26 -13.59
CA THR A 29 -31.89 3.82 -14.21
C THR A 29 -30.86 3.73 -13.11
N THR A 30 -30.68 2.52 -12.66
CA THR A 30 -29.78 2.15 -11.56
C THR A 30 -28.31 2.41 -11.93
N ALA A 31 -27.54 2.87 -10.97
CA ALA A 31 -26.08 3.02 -11.04
C ALA A 31 -25.33 1.73 -11.53
N GLY A 32 -26.05 0.60 -11.62
CA GLY A 32 -25.55 -0.65 -12.20
C GLY A 32 -25.32 -0.63 -13.71
N SER A 33 -25.97 0.25 -14.49
CA SER A 33 -25.84 0.25 -15.95
C SER A 33 -24.60 1.02 -16.43
N VAL A 34 -24.12 1.99 -15.70
CA VAL A 34 -22.89 2.73 -16.04
C VAL A 34 -21.65 1.91 -15.69
N ALA A 35 -21.65 1.19 -14.56
CA ALA A 35 -20.58 0.27 -14.21
C ALA A 35 -20.49 -0.91 -15.17
N GLY A 36 -21.64 -1.42 -15.66
CA GLY A 36 -21.69 -2.48 -16.69
C GLY A 36 -21.16 -2.03 -18.05
N SER A 37 -21.38 -0.78 -18.47
CA SER A 37 -20.90 -0.25 -19.74
C SER A 37 -19.40 0.04 -19.76
N VAL A 38 -18.84 0.46 -18.61
CA VAL A 38 -17.39 0.70 -18.47
C VAL A 38 -16.63 -0.63 -18.36
N ALA A 39 -17.20 -1.62 -17.67
CA ALA A 39 -16.63 -2.96 -17.61
C ALA A 39 -16.66 -3.65 -18.99
N GLY A 40 -17.77 -3.53 -19.74
CA GLY A 40 -17.87 -4.08 -21.11
C GLY A 40 -16.96 -3.38 -22.12
N ALA A 41 -16.69 -2.07 -21.98
CA ALA A 41 -15.74 -1.36 -22.83
C ALA A 41 -14.29 -1.75 -22.50
N ALA A 42 -13.98 -2.01 -21.24
CA ALA A 42 -12.67 -2.50 -20.80
C ALA A 42 -12.45 -3.96 -21.26
N GLU A 43 -13.45 -4.83 -21.16
CA GLU A 43 -13.39 -6.19 -21.70
C GLU A 43 -13.17 -6.21 -23.22
N ALA A 44 -13.91 -5.38 -23.98
CA ALA A 44 -13.75 -5.29 -25.43
C ALA A 44 -12.36 -4.75 -25.85
N ALA A 45 -11.80 -3.78 -25.10
CA ALA A 45 -10.45 -3.27 -25.33
C ALA A 45 -9.39 -4.32 -25.02
N VAL A 46 -9.63 -5.15 -23.98
CA VAL A 46 -8.77 -6.27 -23.59
C VAL A 46 -8.80 -7.39 -24.63
N GLU A 47 -10.00 -7.77 -25.13
CA GLU A 47 -10.14 -8.76 -26.20
C GLU A 47 -9.52 -8.28 -27.50
N GLN A 48 -9.64 -7.01 -27.84
CA GLN A 48 -9.04 -6.44 -29.04
C GLN A 48 -7.50 -6.37 -28.95
N ALA A 49 -6.96 -6.04 -27.77
CA ALA A 49 -5.51 -6.06 -27.51
C ALA A 49 -4.96 -7.50 -27.51
N LEU A 50 -5.69 -8.46 -26.93
CA LEU A 50 -5.38 -9.89 -26.99
C LEU A 50 -5.42 -10.44 -28.44
N GLY A 51 -6.44 -10.09 -29.21
CA GLY A 51 -6.58 -10.52 -30.60
C GLY A 51 -5.46 -10.00 -31.52
N SER A 52 -4.95 -8.79 -31.26
CA SER A 52 -3.84 -8.22 -32.04
C SER A 52 -2.46 -8.77 -31.65
N LEU A 53 -2.31 -9.29 -30.44
CA LEU A 53 -1.05 -9.86 -29.90
C LEU A 53 -0.92 -11.39 -30.09
N MET A 54 -2.03 -12.10 -30.32
CA MET A 54 -2.10 -13.55 -30.29
C MET A 54 -2.35 -14.21 -31.67
N GLY A 55 -1.97 -13.54 -32.74
CA GLY A 55 -2.22 -14.03 -34.11
C GLY A 55 -1.73 -15.46 -34.43
N ASP A 56 -0.94 -16.12 -33.58
CA ASP A 56 -0.38 -17.46 -33.82
C ASP A 56 -0.24 -18.35 -32.56
N LEU A 57 -1.02 -18.12 -31.50
CA LEU A 57 -0.96 -18.94 -30.27
C LEU A 57 -2.25 -19.70 -29.98
N PRO A 58 -2.21 -20.95 -29.45
CA PRO A 58 -3.41 -21.71 -29.13
C PRO A 58 -4.27 -21.02 -28.06
N GLU A 59 -5.58 -21.15 -28.17
CA GLU A 59 -6.60 -20.55 -27.32
C GLU A 59 -6.27 -20.68 -25.80
N PRO A 60 -6.27 -19.57 -25.04
CA PRO A 60 -6.00 -19.63 -23.59
C PRO A 60 -7.10 -20.39 -22.85
N SER A 61 -6.70 -21.19 -21.86
CA SER A 61 -7.65 -21.95 -21.03
C SER A 61 -8.62 -21.02 -20.29
N GLY A 62 -9.84 -21.50 -19.99
CA GLY A 62 -10.88 -20.71 -19.30
C GLY A 62 -10.43 -20.06 -17.99
N LEU A 63 -9.44 -20.65 -17.30
CA LEU A 63 -8.82 -20.09 -16.08
C LEU A 63 -7.95 -18.86 -16.36
N VAL A 64 -7.24 -18.83 -17.49
CA VAL A 64 -6.46 -17.66 -17.90
C VAL A 64 -7.41 -16.52 -18.27
N LYS A 65 -8.54 -16.82 -18.95
CA LYS A 65 -9.58 -15.82 -19.25
C LYS A 65 -10.23 -15.26 -17.98
N ALA A 66 -10.50 -16.09 -16.97
CA ALA A 66 -11.06 -15.66 -15.70
C ALA A 66 -10.05 -14.84 -14.84
N ALA A 67 -8.77 -15.22 -14.85
CA ALA A 67 -7.71 -14.47 -14.18
C ALA A 67 -7.44 -13.11 -14.84
N VAL A 68 -7.52 -13.06 -16.19
CA VAL A 68 -7.42 -11.81 -16.98
C VAL A 68 -8.60 -10.89 -16.67
N ALA A 69 -9.83 -11.43 -16.60
CA ALA A 69 -11.02 -10.64 -16.29
C ALA A 69 -10.99 -10.10 -14.83
N ALA A 70 -10.56 -10.90 -13.85
CA ALA A 70 -10.42 -10.48 -12.47
C ALA A 70 -9.29 -9.44 -12.31
N ALA A 71 -8.18 -9.62 -13.02
CA ALA A 71 -7.06 -8.67 -13.02
C ALA A 71 -7.43 -7.37 -13.77
N ALA A 72 -8.23 -7.44 -14.85
CA ALA A 72 -8.73 -6.28 -15.57
C ALA A 72 -9.71 -5.46 -14.72
N GLN A 73 -10.56 -6.11 -13.91
CA GLN A 73 -11.44 -5.41 -12.95
C GLN A 73 -10.66 -4.71 -11.84
N ALA A 74 -9.61 -5.37 -11.31
CA ALA A 74 -8.72 -4.77 -10.32
C ALA A 74 -7.88 -3.61 -10.91
N ALA A 75 -7.46 -3.73 -12.16
CA ALA A 75 -6.66 -2.73 -12.86
C ALA A 75 -7.51 -1.54 -13.38
N ALA A 76 -8.78 -1.76 -13.75
CA ALA A 76 -9.71 -0.68 -14.09
C ALA A 76 -9.99 0.22 -12.88
N ALA A 77 -10.00 -0.36 -11.67
CA ALA A 77 -10.09 0.38 -10.41
C ALA A 77 -8.81 1.17 -10.09
N ALA A 78 -7.66 0.76 -10.62
CA ALA A 78 -6.34 1.32 -10.34
C ALA A 78 -5.69 2.10 -11.51
N GLY A 79 -6.33 2.18 -12.69
CA GLY A 79 -5.79 2.87 -13.89
C GLY A 79 -4.64 2.16 -14.60
N ALA A 80 -4.36 0.89 -14.27
CA ALA A 80 -3.19 0.14 -14.74
C ALA A 80 -3.51 -1.05 -15.67
N ALA A 81 -4.64 -1.01 -16.40
CA ALA A 81 -5.13 -2.15 -17.19
C ALA A 81 -4.13 -2.69 -18.22
N GLN A 82 -3.34 -1.83 -18.86
CA GLN A 82 -2.44 -2.21 -19.94
C GLN A 82 -1.19 -2.95 -19.46
N ASP A 83 -0.69 -2.61 -18.27
CA ASP A 83 0.48 -3.26 -17.66
C ASP A 83 0.17 -4.68 -17.15
N VAL A 84 -1.08 -4.92 -16.73
CA VAL A 84 -1.53 -6.22 -16.22
C VAL A 84 -1.63 -7.25 -17.33
N ILE A 85 -2.08 -6.85 -18.53
CA ILE A 85 -2.26 -7.75 -19.67
C ILE A 85 -0.94 -8.18 -20.27
N SER A 86 -0.04 -7.23 -20.52
CA SER A 86 1.29 -7.53 -21.07
C SER A 86 2.09 -8.47 -20.18
N ALA A 87 1.82 -8.45 -18.90
CA ALA A 87 2.52 -9.23 -17.93
C ALA A 87 1.95 -10.66 -17.72
N LEU A 88 0.63 -10.85 -17.82
CA LEU A 88 0.01 -12.18 -17.85
C LEU A 88 0.48 -12.99 -19.10
N ILE A 89 0.61 -12.32 -20.23
CA ILE A 89 1.11 -12.92 -21.48
C ILE A 89 2.61 -13.22 -21.41
N SER A 90 3.38 -12.42 -20.64
CA SER A 90 4.84 -12.57 -20.55
C SER A 90 5.34 -13.47 -19.40
N GLY A 91 4.50 -13.85 -18.46
CA GLY A 91 4.94 -14.39 -17.16
C GLY A 91 4.74 -15.88 -16.91
N ALA A 92 4.12 -16.63 -17.81
CA ALA A 92 3.97 -18.08 -17.63
C ALA A 92 5.24 -18.84 -18.05
N THR A 93 6.30 -18.71 -17.27
CA THR A 93 7.45 -19.63 -17.38
C THR A 93 7.32 -20.67 -16.28
N SER A 94 7.20 -21.95 -16.67
CA SER A 94 7.33 -23.07 -15.76
C SER A 94 8.72 -23.04 -15.10
N GLY A 95 8.76 -22.86 -13.78
CA GLY A 95 10.00 -22.99 -13.01
C GLY A 95 10.47 -24.43 -12.94
N PRO A 96 11.76 -24.68 -12.65
CA PRO A 96 12.29 -26.02 -12.48
C PRO A 96 11.73 -26.69 -11.21
N GLY A 97 11.21 -27.90 -11.35
CA GLY A 97 10.82 -28.81 -10.28
C GLY A 97 9.37 -28.67 -9.76
N ALA A 98 8.86 -29.75 -9.19
CA ALA A 98 7.58 -29.75 -8.47
C ALA A 98 7.78 -29.08 -7.10
N HIS A 99 7.24 -27.90 -6.92
CA HIS A 99 7.36 -27.16 -5.67
C HIS A 99 6.06 -27.23 -4.90
N ASN A 100 6.16 -27.61 -3.63
CA ASN A 100 5.03 -27.66 -2.75
C ASN A 100 4.75 -26.26 -2.18
N VAL A 101 3.52 -25.80 -2.33
CA VAL A 101 2.99 -24.67 -1.59
C VAL A 101 2.02 -25.22 -0.55
N THR A 102 2.28 -24.90 0.70
CA THR A 102 1.43 -25.34 1.82
C THR A 102 0.82 -24.14 2.52
N VAL A 103 -0.29 -24.38 3.21
CA VAL A 103 -0.95 -23.36 4.04
C VAL A 103 -0.98 -23.80 5.47
N SER A 104 -0.75 -22.84 6.37
CA SER A 104 -0.81 -23.01 7.83
C SER A 104 -1.56 -21.85 8.47
N GLY A 105 -1.79 -21.92 9.78
CA GLY A 105 -2.45 -20.86 10.53
C GLY A 105 -3.81 -21.27 11.08
N SER A 106 -4.37 -20.43 11.94
CA SER A 106 -5.62 -20.70 12.67
C SER A 106 -6.89 -20.51 11.83
N ALA A 107 -6.77 -19.88 10.63
CA ALA A 107 -7.90 -19.65 9.74
C ALA A 107 -8.39 -20.93 9.05
N VAL A 108 -7.50 -21.90 8.85
CA VAL A 108 -7.79 -23.12 8.08
C VAL A 108 -7.46 -24.33 8.94
N PRO A 109 -8.41 -25.28 9.13
CA PRO A 109 -8.12 -26.51 9.83
C PRO A 109 -7.00 -27.29 9.11
N PRO A 110 -6.06 -27.89 9.86
CA PRO A 110 -4.93 -28.59 9.26
C PRO A 110 -5.38 -29.67 8.27
N GLN A 111 -4.73 -29.73 7.11
CA GLN A 111 -4.93 -30.75 6.05
C GLN A 111 -6.34 -30.82 5.43
N MET A 112 -7.25 -29.89 5.78
CA MET A 112 -8.60 -29.87 5.20
C MET A 112 -8.70 -29.17 3.86
N LEU A 113 -7.83 -28.21 3.61
CA LEU A 113 -7.79 -27.46 2.36
C LEU A 113 -6.39 -27.52 1.74
N LEU A 114 -6.36 -27.57 0.44
CA LEU A 114 -5.16 -27.60 -0.38
C LEU A 114 -4.98 -26.26 -1.09
N PHE A 115 -3.75 -25.82 -1.19
CA PHE A 115 -3.42 -24.59 -1.93
C PHE A 115 -3.77 -24.76 -3.41
N SER A 116 -4.35 -23.72 -4.02
CA SER A 116 -4.65 -23.68 -5.44
C SER A 116 -3.96 -22.48 -6.10
N SER A 117 -4.16 -21.28 -5.58
CA SER A 117 -3.49 -20.09 -6.12
C SER A 117 -3.33 -18.99 -5.06
N LEU A 118 -2.34 -18.13 -5.29
CA LEU A 118 -2.13 -16.88 -4.58
C LEU A 118 -1.85 -15.77 -5.58
N ASN A 119 -2.56 -14.66 -5.44
CA ASN A 119 -2.32 -13.46 -6.21
C ASN A 119 -2.40 -12.25 -5.28
N GLY A 120 -1.46 -11.33 -5.39
CA GLY A 120 -1.49 -10.12 -4.58
C GLY A 120 -0.23 -9.30 -4.69
N SER A 121 -0.25 -8.16 -4.01
CA SER A 121 0.84 -7.21 -4.03
C SER A 121 1.15 -6.64 -2.65
N GLU A 122 2.39 -6.28 -2.48
CA GLU A 122 2.96 -5.65 -1.30
C GLU A 122 3.87 -4.51 -1.73
N ALA A 123 3.75 -3.34 -1.09
CA ALA A 123 4.54 -2.16 -1.39
C ALA A 123 4.93 -1.42 -0.12
N LEU A 124 6.06 -0.70 -0.17
CA LEU A 124 6.50 0.17 0.92
C LEU A 124 5.41 1.22 1.23
N GLY A 125 5.08 1.37 2.51
CA GLY A 125 4.10 2.33 3.00
C GLY A 125 2.65 2.02 2.63
N SER A 126 2.33 0.77 2.23
CA SER A 126 1.00 0.35 1.82
C SER A 126 0.60 -0.98 2.44
N LEU A 127 -0.68 -1.14 2.75
CA LEU A 127 -1.23 -2.42 3.20
C LEU A 127 -1.14 -3.43 2.05
N PHE A 128 -0.57 -4.59 2.31
CA PHE A 128 -0.61 -5.67 1.32
C PHE A 128 -2.00 -6.29 1.23
N THR A 129 -2.29 -6.86 0.09
CA THR A 129 -3.48 -7.67 -0.13
C THR A 129 -3.12 -8.89 -0.96
N TYR A 130 -3.40 -10.07 -0.42
CA TYR A 130 -3.27 -11.34 -1.12
C TYR A 130 -4.61 -12.05 -1.19
N ILE A 131 -4.96 -12.52 -2.36
CA ILE A 131 -6.11 -13.41 -2.59
C ILE A 131 -5.57 -14.83 -2.67
N VAL A 132 -5.97 -15.65 -1.72
CA VAL A 132 -5.56 -17.05 -1.60
C VAL A 132 -6.74 -17.94 -1.94
N GLN A 133 -6.60 -18.80 -2.94
CA GLN A 133 -7.61 -19.80 -3.27
C GLN A 133 -7.17 -21.17 -2.76
N LEU A 134 -8.08 -21.80 -2.05
CA LEU A 134 -7.90 -23.11 -1.46
C LEU A 134 -8.99 -24.05 -1.95
N LYS A 135 -8.64 -25.31 -2.21
CA LYS A 135 -9.59 -26.34 -2.65
C LYS A 135 -9.71 -27.47 -1.63
N THR A 136 -10.89 -28.06 -1.53
CA THR A 136 -11.06 -29.31 -0.79
C THR A 136 -10.35 -30.44 -1.52
N PRO A 137 -9.72 -31.40 -0.82
CA PRO A 137 -9.19 -32.61 -1.44
C PRO A 137 -10.29 -33.39 -2.18
N ASP A 138 -9.96 -33.92 -3.35
CA ASP A 138 -10.84 -34.86 -4.06
C ASP A 138 -10.78 -36.22 -3.36
N THR A 139 -11.68 -36.41 -2.40
CA THR A 139 -11.79 -37.69 -1.71
C THR A 139 -12.73 -38.61 -2.48
N LEU A 140 -12.22 -39.72 -2.95
CA LEU A 140 -12.97 -40.82 -3.61
C LEU A 140 -14.04 -41.51 -2.74
N ASN A 141 -14.47 -40.91 -1.64
CA ASN A 141 -15.49 -41.46 -0.76
C ASN A 141 -16.88 -41.29 -1.41
N LEU A 142 -17.32 -42.33 -2.04
CA LEU A 142 -18.66 -42.56 -2.57
C LEU A 142 -19.71 -42.29 -1.48
N GLY A 143 -20.37 -41.12 -1.56
CA GLY A 143 -21.59 -40.85 -0.77
C GLY A 143 -21.44 -39.88 0.43
N TYR A 144 -20.28 -39.39 0.79
CA TYR A 144 -20.10 -38.39 1.84
C TYR A 144 -19.66 -37.05 1.28
N VAL A 145 -20.40 -35.99 1.60
CA VAL A 145 -19.92 -34.62 1.40
C VAL A 145 -18.74 -34.43 2.35
N SER A 146 -17.57 -34.06 1.80
CA SER A 146 -16.40 -33.77 2.62
C SER A 146 -16.75 -32.75 3.70
N PRO A 147 -16.37 -32.94 4.99
CA PRO A 147 -16.54 -31.93 6.03
C PRO A 147 -15.95 -30.58 5.63
N ALA A 148 -14.90 -30.57 4.82
CA ALA A 148 -14.28 -29.37 4.26
C ALA A 148 -15.19 -28.62 3.26
N ALA A 149 -16.26 -29.21 2.72
CA ALA A 149 -17.19 -28.55 1.81
C ALA A 149 -18.12 -27.53 2.51
N ASN A 150 -18.23 -27.58 3.84
CA ASN A 150 -19.11 -26.71 4.63
C ASN A 150 -18.36 -26.02 5.76
N LEU A 151 -17.15 -25.53 5.51
CA LEU A 151 -16.39 -24.79 6.52
C LEU A 151 -17.09 -23.45 6.84
N PRO A 152 -17.21 -23.09 8.13
CA PRO A 152 -17.86 -21.84 8.53
C PRO A 152 -16.98 -20.64 8.19
N LEU A 153 -17.35 -19.87 7.17
CA LEU A 153 -16.58 -18.69 6.70
C LEU A 153 -16.31 -17.68 7.83
N LYS A 154 -17.28 -17.45 8.72
CA LYS A 154 -17.11 -16.54 9.86
C LYS A 154 -16.01 -16.98 10.83
N ALA A 155 -15.72 -18.27 10.93
CA ALA A 155 -14.67 -18.79 11.80
C ALA A 155 -13.27 -18.60 11.20
N MET A 156 -13.17 -18.33 9.89
CA MET A 156 -11.92 -18.04 9.20
C MET A 156 -11.53 -16.57 9.30
N VAL A 157 -12.53 -15.67 9.30
CA VAL A 157 -12.29 -14.22 9.31
C VAL A 157 -11.74 -13.77 10.66
N GLY A 158 -10.71 -12.92 10.63
CA GLY A 158 -9.98 -12.44 11.81
C GLY A 158 -8.94 -13.42 12.34
N LYS A 159 -8.64 -14.49 11.60
CA LYS A 159 -7.64 -15.51 11.95
C LYS A 159 -6.41 -15.42 11.06
N ASP A 160 -5.29 -15.97 11.59
CA ASP A 160 -4.01 -15.99 10.88
C ASP A 160 -4.01 -17.05 9.78
N LEU A 161 -3.42 -16.67 8.66
CA LEU A 161 -3.13 -17.54 7.52
C LEU A 161 -1.68 -17.30 7.08
N CYS A 162 -0.96 -18.38 6.82
CA CYS A 162 0.37 -18.34 6.23
C CYS A 162 0.42 -19.23 4.98
N VAL A 163 0.94 -18.68 3.90
CA VAL A 163 1.26 -19.42 2.68
C VAL A 163 2.77 -19.67 2.66
N ASN A 164 3.16 -20.94 2.65
CA ASN A 164 4.55 -21.38 2.69
C ASN A 164 4.95 -21.90 1.31
N ILE A 165 5.89 -21.22 0.67
CA ILE A 165 6.40 -21.55 -0.67
C ILE A 165 7.79 -22.16 -0.53
N GLU A 166 8.00 -23.40 -0.99
CA GLU A 166 9.32 -24.03 -0.99
C GLU A 166 10.26 -23.33 -1.96
N LEU A 167 11.51 -23.14 -1.54
CA LEU A 167 12.60 -22.53 -2.31
C LEU A 167 13.51 -23.59 -2.90
N ASP A 168 14.14 -23.28 -4.04
CA ASP A 168 15.03 -24.21 -4.78
C ASP A 168 16.27 -24.63 -3.96
N GLY A 169 16.76 -23.78 -3.06
CA GLY A 169 17.91 -24.03 -2.18
C GLY A 169 17.58 -24.80 -0.91
N GLY A 170 16.33 -25.23 -0.71
CA GLY A 170 15.81 -25.71 0.57
C GLY A 170 15.46 -24.52 1.48
N GLY A 171 14.43 -24.66 2.27
CA GLY A 171 13.85 -23.56 3.04
C GLY A 171 12.50 -23.14 2.47
N LYS A 172 11.88 -22.16 3.10
CA LYS A 172 10.53 -21.72 2.74
C LYS A 172 10.45 -20.20 2.77
N ARG A 173 9.76 -19.63 1.78
CA ARG A 173 9.25 -18.27 1.87
C ARG A 173 7.89 -18.30 2.55
N HIS A 174 7.74 -17.49 3.57
CA HIS A 174 6.49 -17.32 4.30
C HIS A 174 5.78 -16.05 3.84
N ILE A 175 4.46 -16.12 3.65
CA ILE A 175 3.59 -14.98 3.40
C ILE A 175 2.44 -15.10 4.41
N SER A 176 2.51 -14.37 5.49
CA SER A 176 1.58 -14.45 6.62
C SER A 176 0.72 -13.19 6.71
N GLY A 177 -0.52 -13.34 7.14
CA GLY A 177 -1.46 -12.23 7.32
C GLY A 177 -2.74 -12.66 8.01
N LEU A 178 -3.66 -11.72 8.21
CA LEU A 178 -5.00 -11.97 8.72
C LEU A 178 -5.98 -12.19 7.57
N VAL A 179 -6.86 -13.15 7.70
CA VAL A 179 -8.01 -13.32 6.80
C VAL A 179 -9.04 -12.24 7.11
N THR A 180 -9.21 -11.27 6.23
CA THR A 180 -10.17 -10.17 6.39
C THR A 180 -11.50 -10.44 5.69
N ALA A 181 -11.51 -11.34 4.70
CA ALA A 181 -12.72 -11.81 4.04
C ALA A 181 -12.55 -13.26 3.57
N ALA A 182 -13.66 -14.00 3.58
CA ALA A 182 -13.72 -15.38 3.11
C ALA A 182 -14.99 -15.60 2.30
N ARG A 183 -14.88 -16.31 1.17
CA ARG A 183 -16.04 -16.68 0.35
C ARG A 183 -15.84 -18.05 -0.31
N VAL A 184 -16.94 -18.70 -0.67
CA VAL A 184 -16.95 -19.84 -1.58
C VAL A 184 -17.08 -19.32 -3.00
N VAL A 185 -16.14 -19.70 -3.85
CA VAL A 185 -16.10 -19.21 -5.25
C VAL A 185 -16.86 -20.15 -6.19
N GLY A 186 -16.78 -21.45 -5.94
CA GLY A 186 -17.43 -22.43 -6.81
C GLY A 186 -17.31 -23.87 -6.34
N HIS A 187 -18.04 -24.72 -7.03
CA HIS A 187 -18.00 -26.16 -6.90
C HIS A 187 -17.59 -26.74 -8.26
N GLU A 188 -16.46 -27.42 -8.30
CA GLU A 188 -15.99 -28.15 -9.50
C GLU A 188 -16.04 -29.65 -9.20
N GLY A 189 -17.03 -30.34 -9.77
CA GLY A 189 -17.25 -31.75 -9.51
C GLY A 189 -17.48 -32.03 -8.01
N ARG A 190 -16.48 -32.61 -7.33
CA ARG A 190 -16.51 -32.92 -5.88
C ARG A 190 -15.73 -31.92 -5.03
N SER A 191 -15.03 -30.99 -5.63
CA SER A 191 -14.21 -30.02 -4.94
C SER A 191 -14.95 -28.71 -4.74
N VAL A 192 -14.78 -28.08 -3.58
CA VAL A 192 -15.24 -26.75 -3.25
C VAL A 192 -14.03 -25.83 -3.19
N THR A 193 -14.12 -24.67 -3.86
CA THR A 193 -13.07 -23.67 -3.84
C THR A 193 -13.45 -22.53 -2.91
N TYR A 194 -12.59 -22.28 -1.93
CA TYR A 194 -12.65 -21.13 -1.03
C TYR A 194 -11.68 -20.08 -1.50
N GLU A 195 -12.09 -18.83 -1.39
CA GLU A 195 -11.22 -17.67 -1.61
C GLU A 195 -11.14 -16.86 -0.32
N LEU A 196 -9.90 -16.64 0.13
CA LEU A 196 -9.59 -15.91 1.34
C LEU A 196 -8.81 -14.64 0.95
N ARG A 197 -9.24 -13.48 1.45
CA ARG A 197 -8.47 -12.26 1.37
C ARG A 197 -7.60 -12.16 2.61
N MET A 198 -6.31 -12.10 2.40
CA MET A 198 -5.29 -11.97 3.44
C MET A 198 -4.68 -10.57 3.39
N GLU A 199 -4.73 -9.85 4.50
CA GLU A 199 -4.22 -8.49 4.68
C GLU A 199 -3.39 -8.42 5.97
N PRO A 200 -2.54 -7.39 6.16
CA PRO A 200 -1.74 -7.27 7.37
C PRO A 200 -2.62 -6.91 8.60
N TRP A 201 -2.11 -7.22 9.80
CA TRP A 201 -2.77 -6.84 11.03
C TRP A 201 -3.00 -5.32 11.16
N VAL A 202 -2.13 -4.51 10.54
CA VAL A 202 -2.28 -3.04 10.47
C VAL A 202 -3.60 -2.63 9.82
N LYS A 203 -4.24 -3.51 9.04
CA LYS A 203 -5.60 -3.31 8.53
C LYS A 203 -6.63 -3.07 9.65
N LEU A 204 -6.41 -3.63 10.84
CA LEU A 204 -7.30 -3.44 11.98
C LEU A 204 -7.39 -1.96 12.39
N LEU A 205 -6.30 -1.20 12.23
CA LEU A 205 -6.26 0.24 12.51
C LEU A 205 -7.21 1.06 11.62
N THR A 206 -7.66 0.52 10.49
CA THR A 206 -8.67 1.18 9.64
C THR A 206 -10.09 1.04 10.17
N HIS A 207 -10.31 0.22 11.18
CA HIS A 207 -11.64 -0.02 11.78
C HIS A 207 -11.84 0.73 13.11
N THR A 208 -10.82 1.41 13.59
CA THR A 208 -10.86 2.26 14.78
C THR A 208 -10.64 3.72 14.38
N SER A 209 -11.30 4.64 15.06
CA SER A 209 -11.12 6.08 14.86
C SER A 209 -11.33 6.83 16.16
N ASP A 210 -10.61 7.93 16.35
CA ASP A 210 -10.71 8.70 17.58
C ASP A 210 -10.54 10.21 17.37
N TYR A 211 -10.81 10.95 18.46
CA TYR A 211 -10.46 12.33 18.68
C TYR A 211 -9.57 12.40 19.91
N LYS A 212 -8.25 12.42 19.70
CA LYS A 212 -7.26 12.34 20.79
C LYS A 212 -6.16 13.38 20.60
N ALA A 213 -5.88 14.11 21.68
CA ALA A 213 -4.80 15.09 21.70
C ALA A 213 -3.54 14.49 22.32
N PHE A 214 -2.40 14.64 21.64
CA PHE A 214 -1.08 14.25 22.10
C PHE A 214 -0.27 15.52 22.38
N GLN A 215 0.30 15.63 23.57
CA GLN A 215 1.02 16.82 24.02
C GLN A 215 2.45 16.47 24.39
N ASN A 216 3.39 17.31 23.96
CA ASN A 216 4.81 17.19 24.27
C ASN A 216 5.38 15.79 23.97
N LYS A 217 5.08 15.27 22.79
CA LYS A 217 5.51 13.96 22.30
C LYS A 217 6.21 14.08 20.96
N THR A 218 7.17 13.21 20.72
CA THR A 218 7.73 13.00 19.38
C THR A 218 6.75 12.18 18.53
N VAL A 219 6.97 12.16 17.22
CA VAL A 219 6.17 11.27 16.35
C VAL A 219 6.34 9.81 16.76
N VAL A 220 7.53 9.39 17.19
CA VAL A 220 7.80 8.01 17.60
C VAL A 220 7.03 7.65 18.87
N ASP A 221 6.97 8.56 19.85
CA ASP A 221 6.18 8.35 21.06
C ASP A 221 4.68 8.18 20.75
N ILE A 222 4.18 8.92 19.75
CA ILE A 222 2.79 8.82 19.30
C ILE A 222 2.54 7.49 18.60
N LEU A 223 3.46 7.08 17.70
CA LEU A 223 3.39 5.77 17.04
C LEU A 223 3.36 4.64 18.08
N ASP A 224 4.25 4.70 19.07
CA ASP A 224 4.32 3.69 20.15
C ASP A 224 3.03 3.62 20.97
N GLU A 225 2.46 4.77 21.31
CA GLU A 225 1.23 4.83 22.11
C GLU A 225 0.04 4.22 21.38
N VAL A 226 -0.13 4.54 20.08
CA VAL A 226 -1.26 4.02 19.29
C VAL A 226 -1.03 2.55 18.96
N LEU A 227 0.19 2.16 18.53
CA LEU A 227 0.49 0.78 18.17
C LEU A 227 0.47 -0.18 19.37
N ALA A 228 0.70 0.32 20.59
CA ALA A 228 0.62 -0.50 21.82
C ALA A 228 -0.80 -1.07 22.08
N GLU A 229 -1.83 -0.49 21.47
CA GLU A 229 -3.20 -1.03 21.55
C GLU A 229 -3.40 -2.32 20.73
N TYR A 230 -2.43 -2.64 19.85
CA TYR A 230 -2.46 -3.77 18.94
C TYR A 230 -1.36 -4.77 19.31
N PRO A 231 -1.69 -6.01 19.72
CA PRO A 231 -0.73 -6.99 20.24
C PRO A 231 0.04 -7.70 19.12
N TYR A 232 0.66 -6.95 18.22
CA TYR A 232 1.42 -7.47 17.09
C TYR A 232 2.85 -6.92 17.09
N PRO A 233 3.82 -7.63 16.48
CA PRO A 233 5.21 -7.21 16.48
C PRO A 233 5.44 -5.97 15.61
N VAL A 234 6.20 -5.02 16.19
CA VAL A 234 6.66 -3.80 15.53
C VAL A 234 8.16 -3.66 15.75
N GLU A 235 8.91 -3.42 14.69
CA GLU A 235 10.34 -3.14 14.73
C GLU A 235 10.61 -1.74 14.19
N LYS A 236 11.47 -0.99 14.89
CA LYS A 236 11.88 0.36 14.49
C LYS A 236 13.33 0.38 14.09
N ARG A 237 13.61 0.67 12.82
CA ARG A 237 14.93 0.87 12.23
C ARG A 237 15.12 2.33 11.84
N LEU A 238 14.88 3.23 12.80
CA LEU A 238 14.94 4.68 12.60
C LEU A 238 16.34 5.20 12.92
N VAL A 239 16.88 6.02 12.05
CA VAL A 239 18.22 6.64 12.16
C VAL A 239 18.12 8.10 12.56
N GLU A 240 17.06 8.79 12.11
CA GLU A 240 16.83 10.20 12.38
C GLU A 240 16.32 10.41 13.83
N SER A 241 16.55 11.59 14.37
CA SER A 241 15.94 12.04 15.63
C SER A 241 14.78 12.99 15.35
N TYR A 242 13.67 12.81 16.04
CA TYR A 242 12.45 13.58 15.80
C TYR A 242 12.20 14.59 16.92
N PRO A 243 11.80 15.83 16.59
CA PRO A 243 11.54 16.85 17.58
C PRO A 243 10.27 16.55 18.38
N VAL A 244 10.26 17.05 19.63
CA VAL A 244 9.06 17.00 20.48
C VAL A 244 8.06 18.04 20.00
N ARG A 245 6.86 17.58 19.63
CA ARG A 245 5.74 18.44 19.23
C ARG A 245 4.94 18.86 20.46
N THR A 246 4.69 20.17 20.61
CA THR A 246 3.87 20.69 21.71
C THR A 246 2.44 20.16 21.65
N TRP A 247 1.91 19.97 20.43
CA TRP A 247 0.53 19.60 20.20
C TRP A 247 0.37 18.84 18.87
N GLN A 248 -0.25 17.68 18.95
CA GLN A 248 -0.65 16.87 17.80
C GLN A 248 -2.03 16.28 18.08
N VAL A 249 -2.91 16.21 17.08
CA VAL A 249 -4.29 15.73 17.26
C VAL A 249 -4.63 14.72 16.20
N GLN A 250 -5.16 13.58 16.62
CA GLN A 250 -5.99 12.72 15.81
C GLN A 250 -7.39 13.33 15.83
N TYR A 251 -7.93 13.68 14.67
CA TYR A 251 -9.18 14.43 14.57
C TYR A 251 -10.21 13.74 13.69
N GLY A 252 -10.92 12.76 14.27
CA GLY A 252 -11.91 11.94 13.55
C GLY A 252 -11.32 11.10 12.42
N GLU A 253 -10.03 10.85 12.49
CA GLU A 253 -9.30 9.98 11.58
C GLU A 253 -9.31 8.55 12.10
N THR A 254 -9.15 7.58 11.20
CA THR A 254 -8.78 6.22 11.62
C THR A 254 -7.38 6.24 12.24
N ASP A 255 -7.10 5.26 13.10
CA ASP A 255 -5.74 5.11 13.65
C ASP A 255 -4.73 4.93 12.52
N PHE A 256 -5.11 4.21 11.47
CA PHE A 256 -4.28 4.02 10.29
C PHE A 256 -3.97 5.35 9.59
N ASP A 257 -4.99 6.14 9.24
CA ASP A 257 -4.79 7.40 8.52
C ASP A 257 -3.99 8.39 9.35
N PHE A 258 -4.24 8.43 10.67
CA PHE A 258 -3.49 9.26 11.60
C PHE A 258 -2.01 8.91 11.63
N LEU A 259 -1.66 7.62 11.85
CA LEU A 259 -0.26 7.18 11.85
C LEU A 259 0.39 7.33 10.47
N GLN A 260 -0.34 6.99 9.40
CA GLN A 260 0.16 7.08 8.03
C GLN A 260 0.57 8.52 7.68
N ARG A 261 -0.29 9.51 7.97
CA ARG A 261 0.07 10.90 7.67
C ARG A 261 1.21 11.42 8.52
N LEU A 262 1.30 11.02 9.80
CA LEU A 262 2.42 11.38 10.66
C LEU A 262 3.73 10.79 10.13
N MET A 263 3.75 9.52 9.79
CA MET A 263 4.91 8.87 9.20
C MET A 263 5.33 9.55 7.89
N GLN A 264 4.38 9.84 7.00
CA GLN A 264 4.66 10.56 5.75
C GLN A 264 5.15 11.99 5.96
N GLU A 265 4.65 12.69 6.99
CA GLU A 265 5.10 14.03 7.36
C GLU A 265 6.57 14.04 7.75
N TRP A 266 7.01 13.03 8.50
CA TRP A 266 8.36 12.92 9.05
C TRP A 266 9.29 12.02 8.23
N GLY A 267 8.84 11.56 7.04
CA GLY A 267 9.66 10.78 6.12
C GLY A 267 9.88 9.34 6.57
N ILE A 268 9.07 8.84 7.51
CA ILE A 268 9.07 7.44 7.94
C ILE A 268 8.23 6.63 6.94
N TYR A 269 8.74 5.49 6.53
CA TYR A 269 8.03 4.51 5.72
C TYR A 269 8.13 3.13 6.36
N TRP A 270 7.38 2.18 5.84
CA TRP A 270 7.24 0.89 6.48
C TRP A 270 6.92 -0.23 5.48
N TRP A 271 7.17 -1.47 5.92
CA TRP A 271 6.84 -2.71 5.21
C TRP A 271 6.61 -3.83 6.22
N PHE A 272 6.40 -5.05 5.72
CA PHE A 272 6.24 -6.23 6.57
C PHE A 272 7.35 -7.22 6.32
N GLU A 273 7.87 -7.80 7.39
CA GLU A 273 8.73 -8.98 7.37
C GLU A 273 7.91 -10.18 7.83
N HIS A 274 7.80 -11.19 6.96
CA HIS A 274 6.95 -12.34 7.18
C HIS A 274 7.75 -13.50 7.79
N SER A 275 7.12 -14.20 8.75
CA SER A 275 7.57 -15.46 9.32
C SER A 275 6.45 -16.50 9.24
N GLU A 276 6.71 -17.73 9.69
CA GLU A 276 5.72 -18.81 9.66
C GLU A 276 4.47 -18.48 10.51
N ASP A 277 4.66 -17.84 11.65
CA ASP A 277 3.58 -17.60 12.63
C ASP A 277 3.05 -16.16 12.61
N SER A 278 3.78 -15.21 12.04
CA SER A 278 3.43 -13.78 12.13
C SER A 278 4.07 -12.93 11.02
N HIS A 279 3.66 -11.68 10.94
CA HIS A 279 4.36 -10.66 10.16
C HIS A 279 4.63 -9.44 11.05
N THR A 280 5.85 -8.94 10.97
CA THR A 280 6.33 -7.80 11.74
C THR A 280 6.20 -6.52 10.92
N LEU A 281 5.60 -5.48 11.49
CA LEU A 281 5.64 -4.14 10.92
C LEU A 281 7.03 -3.54 11.18
N VAL A 282 7.76 -3.21 10.12
CA VAL A 282 9.07 -2.56 10.21
C VAL A 282 8.94 -1.10 9.81
N LEU A 283 9.38 -0.18 10.66
CA LEU A 283 9.41 1.26 10.42
C LEU A 283 10.84 1.69 10.12
N ALA A 284 11.06 2.45 9.05
CA ALA A 284 12.36 2.95 8.65
C ALA A 284 12.30 4.38 8.12
N ASP A 285 13.46 5.04 8.09
CA ASP A 285 13.63 6.39 7.55
C ASP A 285 14.90 6.52 6.68
N ALA A 286 15.64 5.44 6.50
CA ALA A 286 16.87 5.44 5.71
C ALA A 286 17.06 4.12 4.95
N ILE A 287 17.59 4.19 3.73
CA ILE A 287 17.89 3.01 2.89
C ILE A 287 18.92 2.08 3.55
N SER A 288 19.85 2.64 4.32
CA SER A 288 20.90 1.86 5.02
C SER A 288 20.38 0.87 6.06
N THR A 289 19.09 0.94 6.40
CA THR A 289 18.46 0.04 7.38
C THR A 289 17.85 -1.21 6.74
N HIS A 290 17.82 -1.27 5.42
CA HIS A 290 17.35 -2.44 4.69
C HIS A 290 18.44 -3.53 4.61
N HIS A 291 17.99 -4.77 4.57
CA HIS A 291 18.87 -5.93 4.41
C HIS A 291 18.79 -6.46 2.98
N ALA A 292 19.87 -7.09 2.53
CA ALA A 292 19.83 -7.82 1.27
C ALA A 292 18.90 -9.03 1.36
N CYS A 293 18.27 -9.40 0.24
CA CYS A 293 17.46 -10.63 0.15
C CYS A 293 18.31 -11.83 0.59
N PRO A 294 17.89 -12.60 1.61
CA PRO A 294 18.73 -13.64 2.23
C PRO A 294 19.29 -14.67 1.25
N ASP A 295 18.44 -15.15 0.34
CA ASP A 295 18.81 -16.22 -0.60
C ASP A 295 19.08 -15.70 -2.03
N SER A 296 19.05 -14.39 -2.24
CA SER A 296 19.26 -13.76 -3.55
C SER A 296 19.81 -12.34 -3.40
N PRO A 297 21.00 -12.16 -2.78
CA PRO A 297 21.63 -10.84 -2.67
C PRO A 297 22.07 -10.31 -4.04
N GLU A 298 22.33 -11.20 -4.99
CA GLU A 298 22.67 -10.93 -6.38
C GLU A 298 21.71 -11.69 -7.30
N VAL A 299 21.18 -11.01 -8.30
CA VAL A 299 20.22 -11.59 -9.24
C VAL A 299 20.63 -11.28 -10.67
N GLU A 300 20.70 -12.32 -11.48
CA GLU A 300 21.07 -12.18 -12.89
C GLU A 300 19.86 -11.84 -13.77
N TRP A 301 20.13 -10.98 -14.73
CA TRP A 301 19.22 -10.77 -15.85
C TRP A 301 19.55 -11.75 -16.98
N HIS A 302 18.53 -12.35 -17.58
CA HIS A 302 18.65 -13.15 -18.79
C HIS A 302 17.55 -12.83 -19.78
N GLN A 303 17.85 -12.94 -21.06
CA GLN A 303 16.86 -12.71 -22.11
C GLN A 303 15.70 -13.70 -22.00
N LYS A 304 14.48 -13.22 -22.22
CA LYS A 304 13.28 -14.04 -22.24
C LYS A 304 13.39 -15.18 -23.26
N GLY A 305 12.96 -16.37 -22.87
CA GLY A 305 12.97 -17.57 -23.74
C GLY A 305 14.15 -18.51 -23.53
N LEU A 306 15.16 -18.14 -22.74
CA LEU A 306 16.17 -19.08 -22.29
C LEU A 306 15.56 -20.06 -21.27
N LYS A 307 15.74 -21.36 -21.53
CA LYS A 307 15.41 -22.42 -20.55
C LYS A 307 16.60 -22.60 -19.64
N LEU A 308 16.56 -21.98 -18.48
CA LEU A 308 17.55 -22.13 -17.43
C LEU A 308 16.91 -22.83 -16.24
N ASP A 309 17.67 -23.70 -15.58
CA ASP A 309 17.25 -24.41 -14.36
C ASP A 309 17.43 -23.52 -13.11
N LYS A 310 17.50 -22.21 -13.27
CA LYS A 310 17.60 -21.24 -12.17
C LYS A 310 16.60 -20.09 -12.34
N ALA A 311 16.26 -19.46 -11.22
CA ALA A 311 15.45 -18.26 -11.20
C ALA A 311 16.24 -17.05 -11.73
N PHE A 312 15.61 -16.19 -12.54
CA PHE A 312 16.22 -14.99 -13.10
C PHE A 312 15.21 -13.90 -13.40
N ILE A 313 15.71 -12.69 -13.59
CA ILE A 313 14.95 -11.55 -14.09
C ILE A 313 15.01 -11.56 -15.62
N HIS A 314 13.88 -11.51 -16.28
CA HIS A 314 13.79 -11.50 -17.75
C HIS A 314 13.32 -10.17 -18.34
N THR A 315 12.77 -9.28 -17.52
CA THR A 315 12.31 -7.95 -17.95
C THR A 315 12.79 -6.90 -16.97
N ILE A 316 13.41 -5.85 -17.49
CA ILE A 316 13.79 -4.64 -16.74
C ILE A 316 13.46 -3.43 -17.62
N ILE A 317 12.72 -2.48 -17.08
CA ILE A 317 12.29 -1.25 -17.73
C ILE A 317 12.58 -0.08 -16.80
N ALA A 318 13.55 0.75 -17.17
CA ALA A 318 13.82 1.98 -16.45
C ALA A 318 12.80 3.06 -16.83
N ASN A 319 12.33 3.80 -15.85
CA ASN A 319 11.41 4.92 -16.01
C ASN A 319 11.97 6.16 -15.30
N GLU A 320 12.09 7.23 -16.06
CA GLU A 320 12.54 8.54 -15.57
C GLU A 320 11.42 9.57 -15.75
N SER A 321 11.15 10.35 -14.72
CA SER A 321 10.08 11.33 -14.75
C SER A 321 10.54 12.71 -14.28
N LEU A 322 9.95 13.75 -14.91
CA LEU A 322 10.16 15.13 -14.52
C LEU A 322 9.66 15.37 -13.08
N ARG A 323 10.50 16.03 -12.27
CA ARG A 323 10.18 16.42 -10.89
C ARG A 323 10.59 17.85 -10.61
N THR A 324 9.89 18.50 -9.70
CA THR A 324 10.28 19.79 -9.13
C THR A 324 11.66 19.68 -8.50
N GLY A 325 12.52 20.66 -8.77
CA GLY A 325 13.90 20.63 -8.29
C GLY A 325 14.17 21.45 -7.05
N GLN A 326 13.19 22.22 -6.57
CA GLN A 326 13.33 23.09 -5.40
C GLN A 326 12.03 23.06 -4.57
N TRP A 327 12.18 22.95 -3.25
CA TRP A 327 11.08 23.05 -2.30
C TRP A 327 11.34 24.21 -1.34
N VAL A 328 10.32 25.05 -1.15
CA VAL A 328 10.33 26.14 -0.19
C VAL A 328 9.19 25.90 0.80
N LEU A 329 9.52 25.82 2.07
CA LEU A 329 8.58 25.69 3.17
C LEU A 329 8.69 26.90 4.08
N ASP A 330 7.59 27.56 4.40
CA ASP A 330 7.58 28.75 5.24
C ASP A 330 6.48 28.66 6.29
N ASP A 331 6.70 29.35 7.43
CA ASP A 331 5.71 29.49 8.50
C ASP A 331 5.93 30.81 9.25
N PHE A 332 5.03 31.09 10.21
CA PHE A 332 5.07 32.29 11.01
C PHE A 332 5.10 31.98 12.52
N ASP A 333 6.17 32.41 13.20
CA ASP A 333 6.24 32.39 14.67
C ASP A 333 5.78 33.72 15.27
N PHE A 334 4.59 33.72 15.86
CA PHE A 334 4.05 34.91 16.52
C PHE A 334 4.89 35.39 17.70
N LYS A 335 5.73 34.53 18.30
CA LYS A 335 6.65 34.87 19.39
C LYS A 335 7.86 35.64 18.87
N LYS A 336 8.22 35.46 17.62
CA LYS A 336 9.36 36.09 16.94
C LYS A 336 8.94 36.65 15.58
N PRO A 337 7.99 37.61 15.51
CA PRO A 337 7.32 38.03 14.27
C PRO A 337 8.23 38.66 13.23
N ARG A 338 9.46 39.03 13.60
CA ARG A 338 10.48 39.56 12.67
C ARG A 338 11.45 38.50 12.16
N SER A 339 11.41 37.29 12.70
CA SER A 339 12.24 36.16 12.26
C SER A 339 11.58 35.49 11.06
N ARG A 340 12.32 35.39 9.96
CA ARG A 340 11.86 34.60 8.80
C ARG A 340 12.12 33.14 9.08
N LEU A 341 11.10 32.29 8.91
CA LEU A 341 11.18 30.85 9.06
C LEU A 341 11.36 30.13 7.74
N ALA A 342 11.27 30.82 6.61
CA ALA A 342 11.41 30.23 5.29
C ALA A 342 12.69 29.41 5.14
N ASN A 343 12.51 28.16 4.73
CA ASN A 343 13.58 27.23 4.41
C ASN A 343 13.47 26.81 2.94
N THR A 344 14.61 26.69 2.29
CA THR A 344 14.68 26.29 0.87
C THR A 344 15.67 25.16 0.72
N VAL A 345 15.25 24.08 0.07
CA VAL A 345 16.13 22.97 -0.34
C VAL A 345 16.00 22.75 -1.83
N ALA A 346 17.14 22.86 -2.52
CA ALA A 346 17.25 22.53 -3.93
C ALA A 346 17.98 21.19 -4.10
N ASN A 347 17.35 20.26 -4.80
CA ASN A 347 17.95 18.98 -5.18
C ASN A 347 17.38 18.54 -6.54
N PRO A 348 17.72 19.31 -7.62
CA PRO A 348 17.20 19.04 -8.95
C PRO A 348 17.73 17.71 -9.49
N ARG A 349 16.92 17.06 -10.32
CA ARG A 349 17.37 15.95 -11.16
C ARG A 349 18.03 16.51 -12.42
N GLU A 350 18.87 15.71 -13.06
CA GLU A 350 19.51 16.07 -14.33
C GLU A 350 18.53 15.98 -15.51
N THR A 351 17.41 16.71 -15.41
CA THR A 351 16.37 16.77 -16.44
C THR A 351 16.10 18.20 -16.84
N GLY A 352 15.47 18.43 -18.00
CA GLY A 352 14.95 19.75 -18.35
C GLY A 352 13.97 20.26 -17.28
N HIS A 353 13.86 21.59 -17.16
CA HIS A 353 12.94 22.27 -16.23
C HIS A 353 13.16 21.94 -14.73
N ALA A 354 14.36 21.53 -14.37
CA ALA A 354 14.71 21.15 -13.00
C ALA A 354 14.75 22.31 -12.00
N SER A 355 14.61 23.56 -12.48
CA SER A 355 14.61 24.78 -11.64
C SER A 355 13.23 25.16 -11.10
N TYR A 356 12.18 24.41 -11.42
CA TYR A 356 10.85 24.73 -10.90
C TYR A 356 10.77 24.54 -9.40
N GLU A 357 10.08 25.48 -8.73
CA GLU A 357 9.90 25.56 -7.29
C GLU A 357 8.50 25.13 -6.87
N HIS A 358 8.42 24.44 -5.75
CA HIS A 358 7.17 24.22 -5.03
C HIS A 358 7.22 25.00 -3.71
N TYR A 359 6.29 25.93 -3.51
CA TYR A 359 6.13 26.70 -2.29
C TYR A 359 4.95 26.17 -1.49
N GLU A 360 5.19 25.85 -0.20
CA GLU A 360 4.18 25.35 0.73
C GLU A 360 4.09 26.27 1.96
N TRP A 361 2.87 26.65 2.32
CA TRP A 361 2.55 27.43 3.50
C TRP A 361 1.15 27.02 4.04
N PRO A 362 0.92 26.86 5.35
CA PRO A 362 1.92 26.85 6.43
C PRO A 362 2.70 25.55 6.49
N GLY A 363 3.93 25.61 6.99
CA GLY A 363 4.80 24.46 7.20
C GLY A 363 4.55 23.69 8.50
N ASP A 364 3.71 24.23 9.40
CA ASP A 364 3.39 23.68 10.71
C ASP A 364 4.62 23.52 11.65
N TYR A 365 5.55 24.46 11.62
CA TYR A 365 6.73 24.47 12.50
C TYR A 365 7.00 25.86 13.10
N PHE A 366 7.72 25.92 14.21
CA PHE A 366 8.09 27.17 14.90
C PHE A 366 9.61 27.29 15.16
N ASP A 367 10.34 26.23 14.90
CA ASP A 367 11.81 26.21 15.01
C ASP A 367 12.44 26.06 13.63
N LYS A 368 13.54 26.79 13.40
CA LYS A 368 14.21 26.80 12.10
C LYS A 368 14.79 25.42 11.75
N GLY A 369 15.37 24.71 12.73
CA GLY A 369 15.94 23.38 12.51
C GLY A 369 14.86 22.34 12.16
N GLU A 370 13.68 22.45 12.78
CA GLU A 370 12.52 21.64 12.40
C GLU A 370 12.08 21.93 10.97
N GLY A 371 12.01 23.24 10.58
CA GLY A 371 11.70 23.64 9.21
C GLY A 371 12.72 23.15 8.20
N GLU A 372 14.01 23.16 8.51
CA GLU A 372 15.08 22.62 7.66
C GLU A 372 14.90 21.12 7.42
N MET A 373 14.62 20.35 8.49
CA MET A 373 14.34 18.90 8.40
C MET A 373 13.11 18.61 7.53
N LEU A 374 12.00 19.29 7.81
CA LEU A 374 10.75 19.09 7.04
C LEU A 374 10.92 19.46 5.57
N THR A 375 11.60 20.59 5.26
CA THR A 375 11.87 21.02 3.88
C THR A 375 12.72 20.00 3.13
N ARG A 376 13.75 19.44 3.79
CA ARG A 376 14.58 18.36 3.25
C ARG A 376 13.73 17.12 2.94
N ILE A 377 12.91 16.66 3.89
CA ILE A 377 12.04 15.50 3.72
C ILE A 377 11.06 15.71 2.56
N ARG A 378 10.47 16.91 2.43
CA ARG A 378 9.57 17.26 1.31
C ARG A 378 10.28 17.17 -0.04
N MET A 379 11.49 17.71 -0.12
CA MET A 379 12.29 17.68 -1.35
C MET A 379 12.69 16.23 -1.70
N GLU A 380 13.13 15.45 -0.73
CA GLU A 380 13.46 14.03 -0.90
C GLU A 380 12.23 13.23 -1.37
N ALA A 381 11.07 13.44 -0.73
CA ALA A 381 9.82 12.80 -1.11
C ALA A 381 9.38 13.16 -2.54
N GLN A 382 9.55 14.43 -2.94
CA GLN A 382 9.25 14.88 -4.30
C GLN A 382 10.20 14.25 -5.33
N ARG A 383 11.48 14.09 -4.99
CA ARG A 383 12.51 13.52 -5.85
C ARG A 383 12.39 11.99 -5.97
N SER A 384 12.10 11.30 -4.87
CA SER A 384 12.11 9.84 -4.75
C SER A 384 11.40 9.08 -5.89
N PRO A 385 10.19 9.43 -6.37
CA PRO A 385 9.55 8.71 -7.47
C PRO A 385 10.05 9.13 -8.86
N GLY A 386 11.07 9.96 -8.93
CA GLY A 386 11.63 10.45 -10.21
C GLY A 386 12.33 9.38 -11.03
N SER A 387 12.95 8.39 -10.37
CA SER A 387 13.57 7.21 -10.98
C SER A 387 12.94 5.96 -10.42
N ARG A 388 12.45 5.10 -11.29
CA ARG A 388 11.90 3.79 -10.95
C ARG A 388 12.29 2.79 -12.02
N VAL A 389 12.52 1.56 -11.58
CA VAL A 389 12.76 0.46 -12.48
C VAL A 389 11.70 -0.60 -12.25
N HIS A 390 10.99 -0.98 -13.30
CA HIS A 390 10.01 -2.06 -13.24
C HIS A 390 10.62 -3.33 -13.81
N GLY A 391 10.32 -4.46 -13.19
CA GLY A 391 10.83 -5.72 -13.65
C GLY A 391 9.89 -6.88 -13.45
N ALA A 392 10.22 -7.99 -14.11
CA ALA A 392 9.54 -9.26 -13.96
C ALA A 392 10.52 -10.43 -14.05
N GLY A 393 10.19 -11.49 -13.31
CA GLY A 393 10.99 -12.71 -13.26
C GLY A 393 10.23 -13.87 -12.62
N ASN A 394 10.94 -14.96 -12.41
CA ASN A 394 10.45 -16.15 -11.73
C ASN A 394 11.11 -16.36 -10.35
N ILE A 395 11.66 -15.31 -9.76
CA ILE A 395 12.42 -15.37 -8.51
C ILE A 395 11.49 -15.37 -7.31
N ARG A 396 11.56 -16.42 -6.51
CA ARG A 396 10.68 -16.62 -5.34
C ARG A 396 11.14 -15.88 -4.10
N THR A 397 12.42 -15.53 -4.03
CA THR A 397 13.08 -14.94 -2.85
C THR A 397 12.97 -13.41 -2.77
N LEU A 398 12.55 -12.72 -3.85
CA LEU A 398 12.42 -11.26 -3.85
C LEU A 398 11.24 -10.81 -2.99
N MET A 399 11.51 -10.01 -1.96
CA MET A 399 10.54 -9.51 -0.99
C MET A 399 10.61 -7.98 -0.89
N THR A 400 9.46 -7.35 -0.77
CA THR A 400 9.36 -5.89 -0.53
C THR A 400 10.11 -5.51 0.74
N GLY A 401 10.85 -4.40 0.69
CA GLY A 401 11.66 -3.91 1.79
C GLY A 401 13.06 -4.51 1.88
N TYR A 402 13.44 -5.38 0.95
CA TYR A 402 14.80 -5.92 0.86
C TYR A 402 15.56 -5.34 -0.33
N THR A 403 16.89 -5.45 -0.32
CA THR A 403 17.75 -5.03 -1.43
C THR A 403 18.32 -6.23 -2.18
N PHE A 404 18.70 -6.02 -3.44
CA PHE A 404 19.51 -6.96 -4.22
C PHE A 404 20.30 -6.22 -5.29
N ALA A 405 21.41 -6.79 -5.74
CA ALA A 405 22.20 -6.30 -6.87
C ALA A 405 21.76 -6.98 -8.18
N LEU A 406 21.40 -6.18 -9.18
CA LEU A 406 21.11 -6.67 -10.53
C LEU A 406 22.43 -6.86 -11.28
N MET A 407 22.58 -8.04 -11.91
CA MET A 407 23.79 -8.43 -12.63
C MET A 407 23.47 -8.81 -14.08
N ASN A 408 24.50 -8.69 -14.93
CA ASN A 408 24.48 -9.17 -16.32
C ASN A 408 23.45 -8.51 -17.26
N HIS A 409 22.92 -7.32 -16.90
CA HIS A 409 22.07 -6.57 -17.82
C HIS A 409 22.93 -5.91 -18.91
N PRO A 410 22.51 -5.90 -20.20
CA PRO A 410 23.28 -5.29 -21.30
C PRO A 410 23.55 -3.79 -21.12
N THR A 411 22.62 -3.06 -20.49
CA THR A 411 22.79 -1.65 -20.13
C THR A 411 23.55 -1.57 -18.81
N ALA A 412 24.82 -1.15 -18.87
CA ALA A 412 25.70 -1.15 -17.70
C ALA A 412 25.16 -0.37 -16.50
N GLU A 413 24.48 0.74 -16.74
CA GLU A 413 23.90 1.62 -15.70
C GLU A 413 22.82 0.93 -14.86
N LEU A 414 22.18 -0.12 -15.40
CA LEU A 414 21.15 -0.87 -14.68
C LEU A 414 21.73 -1.94 -13.78
N ASN A 415 23.02 -2.32 -13.94
CA ASN A 415 23.71 -3.24 -13.04
C ASN A 415 24.12 -2.51 -11.76
N GLN A 416 23.21 -2.42 -10.81
CA GLN A 416 23.40 -1.74 -9.53
C GLN A 416 22.51 -2.37 -8.46
N GLU A 417 22.68 -1.91 -7.22
CA GLU A 417 21.82 -2.33 -6.12
C GLU A 417 20.49 -1.58 -6.12
N TYR A 418 19.43 -2.31 -5.85
CA TYR A 418 18.06 -1.80 -5.79
C TYR A 418 17.36 -2.21 -4.50
N LEU A 419 16.54 -1.30 -3.98
CA LEU A 419 15.52 -1.57 -2.98
C LEU A 419 14.24 -2.02 -3.69
N LEU A 420 13.66 -3.13 -3.24
CA LEU A 420 12.35 -3.62 -3.68
C LEU A 420 11.25 -2.76 -3.05
N ALA A 421 10.76 -1.78 -3.80
CA ALA A 421 9.72 -0.87 -3.35
C ALA A 421 8.32 -1.50 -3.42
N GLN A 422 8.10 -2.40 -4.39
CA GLN A 422 6.85 -3.16 -4.54
C GLN A 422 7.13 -4.52 -5.15
N THR A 423 6.39 -5.53 -4.71
CA THR A 423 6.32 -6.84 -5.34
C THR A 423 4.87 -7.22 -5.60
N THR A 424 4.62 -7.86 -6.74
CA THR A 424 3.34 -8.50 -7.08
C THR A 424 3.61 -9.96 -7.40
N LEU A 425 2.93 -10.85 -6.71
CA LEU A 425 3.11 -12.28 -6.82
C LEU A 425 1.91 -12.93 -7.49
N PHE A 426 2.19 -13.86 -8.37
CA PHE A 426 1.22 -14.82 -8.86
C PHE A 426 1.80 -16.23 -8.70
N VAL A 427 1.08 -17.07 -7.94
CA VAL A 427 1.47 -18.46 -7.68
C VAL A 427 0.25 -19.33 -7.96
N GLN A 428 0.41 -20.36 -8.76
CA GLN A 428 -0.65 -21.33 -9.06
C GLN A 428 -0.08 -22.74 -9.01
N ASP A 429 -0.75 -23.61 -8.28
CA ASP A 429 -0.43 -25.04 -8.19
C ASP A 429 -1.59 -25.86 -8.79
N ASN A 430 -1.33 -26.46 -9.95
CA ASN A 430 -2.28 -27.30 -10.66
C ASN A 430 -2.03 -28.81 -10.43
N ALA A 431 -1.16 -29.19 -9.49
CA ALA A 431 -0.73 -30.56 -9.26
C ALA A 431 -1.89 -31.56 -8.98
N GLN A 432 -3.09 -31.06 -8.66
CA GLN A 432 -4.24 -31.87 -8.26
C GLN A 432 -5.36 -31.94 -9.31
N HIS A 433 -5.17 -31.40 -10.50
CA HIS A 433 -6.13 -31.57 -11.59
C HIS A 433 -5.83 -32.85 -12.36
N SER A 434 -6.65 -33.88 -12.18
CA SER A 434 -6.59 -35.10 -12.99
C SER A 434 -6.91 -34.74 -14.45
N GLY A 435 -5.94 -34.92 -15.35
CA GLY A 435 -6.11 -34.79 -16.81
C GLY A 435 -5.59 -33.49 -17.43
N GLN A 436 -4.99 -32.58 -16.68
CA GLN A 436 -4.23 -31.44 -17.19
C GLN A 436 -2.76 -31.57 -16.82
N ASP A 437 -1.87 -30.94 -17.62
CA ASP A 437 -0.46 -30.86 -17.31
C ASP A 437 -0.29 -30.27 -15.91
N GLN A 438 0.40 -31.02 -15.03
CA GLN A 438 0.69 -30.60 -13.65
C GLN A 438 1.75 -29.49 -13.70
N HIS A 439 1.32 -28.23 -13.87
CA HIS A 439 2.22 -27.09 -13.92
C HIS A 439 2.11 -26.26 -12.66
N PHE A 440 3.23 -26.10 -11.99
CA PHE A 440 3.45 -25.04 -11.01
C PHE A 440 3.84 -23.76 -11.75
N THR A 441 3.10 -22.68 -11.52
CA THR A 441 3.39 -21.37 -12.12
C THR A 441 3.75 -20.40 -11.01
N PHE A 442 4.90 -19.75 -11.15
CA PHE A 442 5.33 -18.67 -10.29
C PHE A 442 5.77 -17.47 -11.13
N SER A 443 5.25 -16.32 -10.84
CA SER A 443 5.63 -15.07 -11.48
C SER A 443 5.71 -13.96 -10.45
N THR A 444 6.81 -13.21 -10.48
CA THR A 444 7.02 -12.03 -9.65
C THR A 444 7.21 -10.83 -10.56
N ARG A 445 6.52 -9.74 -10.23
CA ARG A 445 6.80 -8.41 -10.74
C ARG A 445 7.21 -7.54 -9.60
N PHE A 446 7.97 -6.53 -9.92
CA PHE A 446 8.51 -5.67 -8.90
C PHE A 446 8.74 -4.25 -9.43
N GLU A 447 8.63 -3.30 -8.51
CA GLU A 447 9.11 -1.95 -8.67
C GLU A 447 10.36 -1.78 -7.81
N LEU A 448 11.41 -1.23 -8.40
CA LEU A 448 12.71 -1.06 -7.80
C LEU A 448 13.05 0.43 -7.66
N HIS A 449 13.68 0.75 -6.53
CA HIS A 449 14.27 2.06 -6.28
C HIS A 449 15.79 1.93 -6.21
N PRO A 450 16.58 2.72 -6.98
CA PRO A 450 18.04 2.68 -6.88
C PRO A 450 18.52 3.07 -5.47
N THR A 451 19.33 2.23 -4.81
CA THR A 451 19.78 2.49 -3.43
C THR A 451 20.68 3.71 -3.29
N ARG A 452 21.25 4.19 -4.40
CA ARG A 452 22.01 5.46 -4.46
C ARG A 452 21.15 6.72 -4.28
N GLU A 453 19.82 6.62 -4.44
CA GLU A 453 18.89 7.71 -4.22
C GLU A 453 18.13 7.51 -2.91
N VAL A 454 17.83 8.60 -2.21
CA VAL A 454 17.05 8.55 -0.96
C VAL A 454 15.61 8.15 -1.27
N PHE A 455 15.10 7.13 -0.58
CA PHE A 455 13.68 6.80 -0.62
C PHE A 455 12.93 7.58 0.47
N ARG A 456 11.82 8.21 0.09
CA ARG A 456 10.86 8.82 1.03
C ARG A 456 9.44 8.55 0.56
N PRO A 457 8.52 8.35 1.51
CA PRO A 457 7.10 8.14 1.18
C PRO A 457 6.48 9.44 0.66
N GLN A 458 5.52 9.31 -0.25
CA GLN A 458 4.68 10.43 -0.68
C GLN A 458 3.62 10.73 0.36
N ARG A 459 3.26 12.01 0.52
CA ARG A 459 2.11 12.40 1.34
C ARG A 459 0.81 12.10 0.59
N THR A 460 0.16 11.03 0.93
CA THR A 460 -1.10 10.58 0.31
C THR A 460 -2.31 10.82 1.21
N VAL A 461 -2.09 10.97 2.52
CA VAL A 461 -3.14 11.23 3.51
C VAL A 461 -3.13 12.71 3.88
N SER A 462 -4.27 13.37 3.69
CA SER A 462 -4.43 14.79 4.02
C SER A 462 -4.65 14.99 5.51
N LYS A 463 -4.04 16.05 6.06
CA LYS A 463 -4.30 16.49 7.44
C LYS A 463 -5.76 16.96 7.55
N PRO A 464 -6.53 16.51 8.55
CA PRO A 464 -7.91 16.94 8.72
C PRO A 464 -8.00 18.41 9.08
N HIS A 465 -9.03 19.06 8.57
CA HIS A 465 -9.34 20.44 8.85
C HIS A 465 -10.71 20.59 9.52
N THR A 466 -10.83 21.53 10.44
CA THR A 466 -12.12 21.87 11.04
C THR A 466 -13.02 22.55 10.01
N LYS A 467 -14.29 22.12 9.92
CA LYS A 467 -15.26 22.64 8.93
C LYS A 467 -15.99 23.90 9.40
N GLY A 468 -15.64 24.44 10.58
CA GLY A 468 -16.30 25.61 11.14
C GLY A 468 -15.87 25.90 12.59
N PRO A 469 -16.50 26.87 13.26
CA PRO A 469 -16.23 27.19 14.65
C PRO A 469 -16.59 26.01 15.56
N GLN A 470 -15.83 25.87 16.64
CA GLN A 470 -16.05 24.83 17.65
C GLN A 470 -16.21 25.49 19.03
N SER A 471 -17.07 24.91 19.85
CA SER A 471 -17.21 25.28 21.25
C SER A 471 -16.17 24.53 22.11
N ALA A 472 -15.64 25.22 23.10
CA ALA A 472 -14.75 24.64 24.08
C ALA A 472 -15.00 25.24 25.46
N ILE A 473 -14.65 24.50 26.50
CA ILE A 473 -14.72 24.98 27.89
C ILE A 473 -13.34 25.51 28.25
N VAL A 474 -13.29 26.75 28.74
CA VAL A 474 -12.05 27.32 29.31
C VAL A 474 -11.75 26.63 30.63
N THR A 475 -10.53 26.14 30.76
CA THR A 475 -10.07 25.42 31.96
C THR A 475 -8.89 26.15 32.60
N GLY A 476 -8.78 26.03 33.93
CA GLY A 476 -7.67 26.62 34.71
C GLY A 476 -7.62 26.04 36.11
N PRO A 477 -6.65 26.47 36.94
CA PRO A 477 -6.57 26.07 38.32
C PRO A 477 -7.83 26.47 39.12
N ALA A 478 -8.21 25.65 40.08
CA ALA A 478 -9.37 25.90 40.91
C ALA A 478 -9.28 27.27 41.62
N GLY A 479 -10.36 28.05 41.53
CA GLY A 479 -10.43 29.39 42.19
C GLY A 479 -9.87 30.54 41.36
N GLN A 480 -9.42 30.30 40.13
CA GLN A 480 -8.94 31.36 39.23
C GLN A 480 -9.96 31.55 38.10
N GLU A 481 -10.63 32.67 38.04
CA GLU A 481 -11.58 33.03 36.97
C GLU A 481 -10.88 33.35 35.66
N ILE A 482 -9.69 33.94 35.73
CA ILE A 482 -8.84 34.29 34.60
C ILE A 482 -7.49 33.60 34.78
N TRP A 483 -7.16 32.73 33.83
CA TRP A 483 -5.87 32.06 33.80
C TRP A 483 -5.32 31.99 32.38
N THR A 484 -4.36 32.88 32.12
CA THR A 484 -3.72 33.00 30.82
C THR A 484 -2.22 32.80 30.94
N ASP A 485 -1.61 32.37 29.84
CA ASP A 485 -0.15 32.39 29.79
C ASP A 485 0.41 33.80 29.47
N GLN A 486 1.72 33.92 29.35
CA GLN A 486 2.42 35.18 29.04
C GLN A 486 2.03 35.80 27.68
N TYR A 487 1.38 35.09 26.83
CA TYR A 487 0.91 35.53 25.51
C TYR A 487 -0.58 35.79 25.47
N GLY A 488 -1.27 35.74 26.59
CA GLY A 488 -2.73 35.88 26.67
C GLY A 488 -3.52 34.69 26.19
N ARG A 489 -2.88 33.50 25.98
CA ARG A 489 -3.56 32.28 25.59
C ARG A 489 -4.30 31.66 26.77
N VAL A 490 -5.47 31.10 26.52
CA VAL A 490 -6.27 30.34 27.47
C VAL A 490 -6.15 28.85 27.23
N LYS A 491 -6.21 28.06 28.30
CA LYS A 491 -6.33 26.60 28.18
C LYS A 491 -7.80 26.26 27.98
N VAL A 492 -8.08 25.40 26.99
CA VAL A 492 -9.43 24.98 26.65
C VAL A 492 -9.52 23.46 26.56
N GLN A 493 -10.68 22.92 26.87
CA GLN A 493 -11.06 21.53 26.60
C GLN A 493 -12.18 21.53 25.58
N PHE A 494 -11.98 20.82 24.50
CA PHE A 494 -13.00 20.67 23.46
C PHE A 494 -14.02 19.58 23.84
N GLY A 495 -15.26 19.74 23.38
CA GLY A 495 -16.33 18.77 23.68
C GLY A 495 -16.10 17.37 23.10
N TRP A 496 -15.23 17.25 22.10
CA TRP A 496 -14.84 15.97 21.51
C TRP A 496 -13.66 15.30 22.24
N ASP A 497 -12.91 16.05 23.08
CA ASP A 497 -11.77 15.53 23.85
C ASP A 497 -12.30 14.76 25.07
N ARG A 498 -12.39 13.44 24.93
CA ARG A 498 -12.86 12.51 25.96
C ARG A 498 -11.80 12.06 26.93
N TYR A 499 -10.54 12.44 26.70
CA TYR A 499 -9.41 12.05 27.55
C TYR A 499 -8.99 13.15 28.52
N GLY A 500 -9.42 14.38 28.36
CA GLY A 500 -9.28 15.50 29.27
C GLY A 500 -8.04 16.33 29.05
#